data_f748b81a392e68ff503d23dcabe4b5bb
#
_entry.id   f748b81a392e68ff503d23dcabe4b5bb
#
_cell.length_a   1.000
_cell.length_b   1.000
_cell.length_c   1.000
_cell.angle_alpha   90.00
_cell.angle_beta   90.00
_cell.angle_gamma   90.00
#
_symmetry.space_group_name_H-M   'P 1'
#
loop_
_entity.id
_entity.type
_entity.pdbx_description
1 polymer ?
#
loop_
_entity_poly.entity_id
_entity_poly.type
_entity_poly.pdbx_seq_one_letter_code
_entity_poly.pdbx_strand_id
1 'polypeptide(L)'
;MNLLSKLSSSAKAKTIEPREIFMTLPSKAPGYGYPRDVQSEVWKKWFDIRNEKNVILKMNTGSGKTVVGLIMLQSCLNEEKGPAIYVVPDNYLVKQVIDEAKRLGISATEDKDDYSYSNSKAILVTSI
;
A
#
# COMPACT_ATOMS: atom_id res chain seq x y z
N MET A 1 18.43 -4.20 29.15
CA MET A 1 17.45 -4.43 28.09
C MET A 1 17.76 -5.72 27.38
N ASN A 2 16.82 -6.60 27.26
CA ASN A 2 17.07 -7.87 26.61
C ASN A 2 16.80 -7.78 25.09
N LEU A 3 17.29 -8.77 24.34
CA LEU A 3 17.17 -8.84 22.90
C LEU A 3 15.72 -8.94 22.44
N LEU A 4 14.89 -9.66 23.18
CA LEU A 4 13.48 -9.82 22.83
C LEU A 4 12.73 -8.49 22.87
N SER A 5 13.03 -7.65 23.83
CA SER A 5 12.46 -6.31 23.95
C SER A 5 12.82 -5.45 22.73
N LYS A 6 14.08 -5.51 22.30
CA LYS A 6 14.57 -4.82 21.11
C LYS A 6 13.89 -5.31 19.84
N LEU A 7 13.80 -6.61 19.65
CA LEU A 7 13.16 -7.21 18.48
C LEU A 7 11.67 -6.89 18.43
N SER A 8 11.00 -6.94 19.56
CA SER A 8 9.59 -6.59 19.66
C SER A 8 9.35 -5.12 19.28
N SER A 9 10.19 -4.23 19.77
CA SER A 9 10.14 -2.80 19.40
C SER A 9 10.34 -2.59 17.90
N SER A 10 11.35 -3.24 17.32
CA SER A 10 11.62 -3.14 15.87
C SER A 10 10.46 -3.69 15.05
N ALA A 11 9.88 -4.83 15.46
CA ALA A 11 8.76 -5.42 14.75
C ALA A 11 7.50 -4.54 14.79
N LYS A 12 7.35 -3.73 15.84
CA LYS A 12 6.22 -2.81 16.01
C LYS A 12 6.46 -1.44 15.37
N ALA A 13 7.64 -1.20 14.80
CA ALA A 13 8.03 0.11 14.28
C ALA A 13 7.48 0.42 12.90
N LYS A 14 6.60 -0.42 12.33
CA LYS A 14 5.99 -0.15 11.03
C LYS A 14 5.04 1.03 11.13
N THR A 15 5.32 2.05 10.36
CA THR A 15 4.43 3.20 10.28
C THR A 15 3.15 2.85 9.54
N ILE A 16 2.05 3.50 9.92
CA ILE A 16 0.79 3.41 9.20
C ILE A 16 0.49 4.69 8.42
N GLU A 17 1.29 5.74 8.60
CA GLU A 17 1.10 7.01 7.93
C GLU A 17 1.59 6.88 6.47
N PRO A 18 0.70 7.12 5.47
CA PRO A 18 1.01 6.79 4.06
C PRO A 18 2.26 7.47 3.50
N ARG A 19 2.46 8.75 3.76
CA ARG A 19 3.62 9.45 3.24
C ARG A 19 4.91 8.85 3.80
N GLU A 20 4.93 8.51 5.08
CA GLU A 20 6.07 7.87 5.71
C GLU A 20 6.32 6.47 5.15
N ILE A 21 5.25 5.71 4.89
CA ILE A 21 5.38 4.41 4.22
C ILE A 21 6.10 4.60 2.89
N PHE A 22 5.62 5.54 2.07
CA PHE A 22 6.22 5.81 0.76
C PHE A 22 7.70 6.20 0.90
N MET A 23 8.01 7.11 1.81
CA MET A 23 9.37 7.62 1.98
C MET A 23 10.35 6.57 2.50
N THR A 24 9.87 5.60 3.26
CA THR A 24 10.72 4.59 3.91
C THR A 24 10.70 3.23 3.22
N LEU A 25 10.06 3.09 2.06
CA LEU A 25 10.13 1.84 1.29
C LEU A 25 11.58 1.55 0.89
N PRO A 26 12.15 0.41 1.31
CA PRO A 26 13.60 0.19 1.14
C PRO A 26 14.02 -0.16 -0.28
N SER A 27 13.10 -0.62 -1.11
CA SER A 27 13.42 -1.17 -2.43
C SER A 27 12.75 -0.41 -3.58
N LYS A 28 12.42 0.86 -3.39
CA LYS A 28 11.83 1.66 -4.46
C LYS A 28 12.77 1.78 -5.64
N ALA A 29 12.22 1.67 -6.85
CA ALA A 29 12.96 1.93 -8.07
C ALA A 29 13.36 3.40 -8.18
N PRO A 30 14.42 3.74 -8.96
CA PRO A 30 14.76 5.13 -9.24
C PRO A 30 13.56 5.89 -9.82
N GLY A 31 13.41 7.14 -9.44
CA GLY A 31 12.29 7.98 -9.86
C GLY A 31 11.19 8.15 -8.82
N TYR A 32 11.18 7.33 -7.78
CA TYR A 32 10.21 7.42 -6.68
C TYR A 32 10.79 8.12 -5.46
N GLY A 33 11.54 9.22 -5.66
CA GLY A 33 12.19 9.91 -4.55
C GLY A 33 11.21 10.50 -3.55
N TYR A 34 10.30 11.34 -4.04
CA TYR A 34 9.30 12.03 -3.22
C TYR A 34 7.92 11.85 -3.83
N PRO A 35 6.86 11.83 -3.02
CA PRO A 35 5.50 11.80 -3.56
C PRO A 35 5.16 13.16 -4.16
N ARG A 36 4.23 13.17 -5.11
CA ARG A 36 3.69 14.42 -5.64
C ARG A 36 2.81 15.08 -4.57
N ASP A 37 2.69 16.40 -4.63
CA ASP A 37 1.89 17.15 -3.65
C ASP A 37 0.45 16.65 -3.59
N VAL A 38 -0.15 16.36 -4.74
CA VAL A 38 -1.53 15.85 -4.81
C VAL A 38 -1.65 14.50 -4.11
N GLN A 39 -0.64 13.64 -4.23
CA GLN A 39 -0.64 12.33 -3.55
C GLN A 39 -0.58 12.52 -2.03
N SER A 40 0.32 13.36 -1.55
CA SER A 40 0.48 13.65 -0.13
C SER A 40 -0.80 14.24 0.46
N GLU A 41 -1.45 15.14 -0.26
CA GLU A 41 -2.70 15.75 0.17
C GLU A 41 -3.84 14.74 0.29
N VAL A 42 -3.98 13.87 -0.70
CA VAL A 42 -5.01 12.82 -0.69
C VAL A 42 -4.76 11.86 0.46
N TRP A 43 -3.53 11.42 0.67
CA TRP A 43 -3.20 10.52 1.77
C TRP A 43 -3.53 11.14 3.12
N LYS A 44 -3.23 12.41 3.32
CA LYS A 44 -3.51 13.11 4.56
C LYS A 44 -5.01 13.14 4.85
N LYS A 45 -5.80 13.49 3.86
CA LYS A 45 -7.26 13.51 3.99
C LYS A 45 -7.83 12.13 4.25
N TRP A 46 -7.36 11.12 3.50
CA TRP A 46 -7.80 9.75 3.69
C TRP A 46 -7.46 9.24 5.08
N PHE A 47 -6.27 9.53 5.56
CA PHE A 47 -5.81 9.05 6.85
C PHE A 47 -6.73 9.49 7.99
N ASP A 48 -7.22 10.71 7.92
CA ASP A 48 -8.14 11.25 8.94
C ASP A 48 -9.49 10.53 8.96
N ILE A 49 -9.92 9.99 7.82
CA ILE A 49 -11.23 9.32 7.69
C ILE A 49 -11.09 7.83 7.39
N ARG A 50 -9.93 7.24 7.59
CA ARG A 50 -9.65 5.85 7.18
C ARG A 50 -10.50 4.80 7.88
N ASN A 51 -11.12 5.13 9.00
CA ASN A 51 -12.01 4.22 9.72
C ASN A 51 -13.45 4.25 9.19
N GLU A 52 -13.75 5.15 8.26
CA GLU A 52 -15.04 5.15 7.59
C GLU A 52 -15.17 3.90 6.73
N LYS A 53 -16.38 3.32 6.71
CA LYS A 53 -16.63 2.08 5.98
C LYS A 53 -16.42 2.22 4.47
N ASN A 54 -16.85 3.33 3.91
CA ASN A 54 -16.74 3.60 2.48
C ASN A 54 -16.14 5.00 2.28
N VAL A 55 -15.10 5.06 1.45
CA VAL A 55 -14.42 6.32 1.13
C VAL A 55 -14.29 6.42 -0.38
N ILE A 56 -14.63 7.59 -0.94
CA ILE A 56 -14.46 7.87 -2.36
C ILE A 56 -13.40 8.97 -2.49
N LEU A 57 -12.39 8.69 -3.31
CA LEU A 57 -11.33 9.64 -3.62
C LEU A 57 -11.39 10.00 -5.10
N LYS A 58 -11.36 11.30 -5.39
CA LYS A 58 -11.31 11.80 -6.77
C LYS A 58 -9.94 12.42 -7.02
N MET A 59 -9.29 11.95 -8.06
CA MET A 59 -7.99 12.46 -8.48
C MET A 59 -7.97 12.61 -10.01
N ASN A 60 -7.25 13.59 -10.49
CA ASN A 60 -7.09 13.80 -11.94
C ASN A 60 -6.30 12.67 -12.58
N THR A 61 -6.58 12.38 -13.85
CA THR A 61 -5.81 11.43 -14.65
C THR A 61 -4.34 11.86 -14.65
N GLY A 62 -3.44 10.88 -14.50
CA GLY A 62 -2.00 11.17 -14.47
C GLY A 62 -1.47 11.62 -13.11
N SER A 63 -2.30 11.64 -12.06
CA SER A 63 -1.88 12.08 -10.73
C SER A 63 -1.23 10.97 -9.88
N GLY A 64 -1.07 9.76 -10.43
CA GLY A 64 -0.45 8.65 -9.70
C GLY A 64 -1.42 7.90 -8.78
N LYS A 65 -2.63 7.65 -9.26
CA LYS A 65 -3.68 6.97 -8.48
C LYS A 65 -3.29 5.58 -8.01
N THR A 66 -2.56 4.83 -8.85
CA THR A 66 -2.15 3.46 -8.50
C THR A 66 -1.23 3.46 -7.29
N VAL A 67 -0.26 4.36 -7.27
CA VAL A 67 0.65 4.53 -6.14
C VAL A 67 -0.14 4.89 -4.88
N VAL A 68 -1.09 5.82 -5.00
CA VAL A 68 -1.93 6.24 -3.88
C VAL A 68 -2.68 5.04 -3.29
N GLY A 69 -3.34 4.26 -4.15
CA GLY A 69 -4.09 3.09 -3.70
C GLY A 69 -3.23 2.02 -3.07
N LEU A 70 -2.09 1.71 -3.66
CA LEU A 70 -1.18 0.70 -3.12
C LEU A 70 -0.66 1.09 -1.74
N ILE A 71 -0.28 2.34 -1.56
CA ILE A 71 0.21 2.83 -0.26
C ILE A 71 -0.91 2.82 0.79
N MET A 72 -2.13 3.18 0.41
CA MET A 72 -3.26 3.12 1.33
C MET A 72 -3.53 1.69 1.80
N LEU A 73 -3.48 0.72 0.90
CA LEU A 73 -3.66 -0.68 1.25
C LEU A 73 -2.51 -1.17 2.14
N GLN A 74 -1.28 -0.75 1.84
CA GLN A 74 -0.14 -1.09 2.69
C GLN A 74 -0.30 -0.49 4.09
N SER A 75 -0.83 0.72 4.20
CA SER A 75 -1.15 1.33 5.49
C SER A 75 -2.13 0.46 6.28
N CYS A 76 -3.17 -0.03 5.62
CA CYS A 76 -4.13 -0.93 6.26
C CYS A 76 -3.48 -2.23 6.74
N LEU A 77 -2.60 -2.82 5.93
CA LEU A 77 -1.87 -4.03 6.33
C LEU A 77 -0.96 -3.76 7.53
N ASN A 78 -0.28 -2.62 7.55
CA ASN A 78 0.59 -2.24 8.66
C ASN A 78 -0.20 -1.99 9.95
N GLU A 79 -1.45 -1.57 9.82
CA GLU A 79 -2.37 -1.37 10.94
C GLU A 79 -3.13 -2.66 11.32
N GLU A 80 -2.75 -3.77 10.71
CA GLU A 80 -3.33 -5.10 10.95
C GLU A 80 -4.82 -5.18 10.59
N LYS A 81 -5.22 -4.48 9.54
CA LYS A 81 -6.60 -4.48 9.02
C LYS A 81 -6.73 -5.26 7.70
N GLY A 82 -5.87 -6.23 7.47
CA GLY A 82 -5.95 -7.08 6.28
C GLY A 82 -7.00 -8.19 6.41
N PRO A 83 -7.13 -8.98 5.37
CA PRO A 83 -6.40 -8.90 4.09
C PRO A 83 -6.81 -7.72 3.20
N ALA A 84 -5.99 -7.39 2.21
CA ALA A 84 -6.18 -6.24 1.33
C ALA A 84 -6.31 -6.66 -0.13
N ILE A 85 -7.26 -6.05 -0.83
CA ILE A 85 -7.54 -6.37 -2.23
C ILE A 85 -7.59 -5.08 -3.05
N TYR A 86 -6.92 -5.09 -4.20
CA TYR A 86 -6.96 -4.03 -5.19
C TYR A 86 -7.72 -4.55 -6.41
N VAL A 87 -8.88 -3.96 -6.71
CA VAL A 87 -9.75 -4.44 -7.79
C VAL A 87 -9.69 -3.49 -8.98
N VAL A 88 -9.50 -4.05 -10.17
CA VAL A 88 -9.44 -3.30 -11.43
C VAL A 88 -10.42 -3.88 -12.44
N PRO A 89 -10.78 -3.12 -13.51
CA PRO A 89 -11.76 -3.57 -14.49
C PRO A 89 -11.37 -4.79 -15.32
N ASP A 90 -10.07 -4.98 -15.62
CA ASP A 90 -9.63 -6.05 -16.52
C ASP A 90 -8.25 -6.59 -16.16
N ASN A 91 -7.89 -7.71 -16.78
CA ASN A 91 -6.63 -8.41 -16.50
C ASN A 91 -5.38 -7.64 -16.95
N TYR A 92 -5.51 -6.79 -17.95
CA TYR A 92 -4.39 -5.95 -18.40
C TYR A 92 -3.99 -4.97 -17.28
N LEU A 93 -4.97 -4.38 -16.63
CA LEU A 93 -4.74 -3.47 -15.51
C LEU A 93 -4.21 -4.19 -14.27
N VAL A 94 -4.59 -5.46 -14.07
CA VAL A 94 -3.99 -6.28 -12.99
C VAL A 94 -2.47 -6.29 -13.14
N LYS A 95 -1.97 -6.58 -14.34
CA LYS A 95 -0.53 -6.64 -14.59
C LYS A 95 0.15 -5.28 -14.37
N GLN A 96 -0.50 -4.20 -14.77
CA GLN A 96 0.02 -2.85 -14.55
C GLN A 96 0.16 -2.52 -13.07
N VAL A 97 -0.84 -2.88 -12.26
CA VAL A 97 -0.78 -2.65 -10.81
C VAL A 97 0.30 -3.50 -10.16
N ILE A 98 0.42 -4.77 -10.55
CA ILE A 98 1.48 -5.66 -10.05
C ILE A 98 2.86 -5.09 -10.38
N ASP A 99 3.06 -4.60 -11.60
CA ASP A 99 4.35 -4.01 -12.00
C ASP A 99 4.66 -2.74 -11.20
N GLU A 100 3.66 -1.89 -10.95
CA GLU A 100 3.84 -0.70 -10.14
C GLU A 100 4.19 -1.06 -8.70
N ALA A 101 3.52 -2.06 -8.13
CA ALA A 101 3.84 -2.55 -6.79
C ALA A 101 5.29 -3.04 -6.70
N LYS A 102 5.76 -3.77 -7.72
CA LYS A 102 7.16 -4.22 -7.77
C LYS A 102 8.14 -3.05 -7.79
N ARG A 103 7.84 -2.02 -8.58
CA ARG A 103 8.71 -0.83 -8.65
C ARG A 103 8.74 -0.07 -7.34
N LEU A 104 7.66 -0.09 -6.58
CA LEU A 104 7.60 0.52 -5.25
C LEU A 104 8.26 -0.35 -4.18
N GLY A 105 8.39 -1.65 -4.44
CA GLY A 105 8.87 -2.60 -3.43
C GLY A 105 7.76 -3.03 -2.49
N ILE A 106 6.51 -3.01 -2.93
CA ILE A 106 5.34 -3.45 -2.17
C ILE A 106 4.97 -4.87 -2.63
N SER A 107 4.71 -5.75 -1.67
CA SER A 107 4.31 -7.12 -1.97
C SER A 107 2.89 -7.18 -2.51
N ALA A 108 2.73 -7.73 -3.70
CA ALA A 108 1.43 -7.90 -4.34
C ALA A 108 1.41 -9.21 -5.12
N THR A 109 0.23 -9.81 -5.22
CA THR A 109 0.04 -11.07 -5.93
C THR A 109 -1.29 -11.05 -6.69
N GLU A 110 -1.36 -11.78 -7.80
CA GLU A 110 -2.63 -11.98 -8.52
C GLU A 110 -3.26 -13.34 -8.18
N ASP A 111 -2.60 -14.13 -7.35
CA ASP A 111 -3.07 -15.46 -6.95
C ASP A 111 -3.82 -15.38 -5.61
N LYS A 112 -5.13 -15.60 -5.66
CA LYS A 112 -5.98 -15.57 -4.47
C LYS A 112 -5.64 -16.66 -3.45
N ASP A 113 -4.94 -17.71 -3.88
CA ASP A 113 -4.53 -18.82 -3.02
C ASP A 113 -3.12 -18.63 -2.47
N ASP A 114 -2.48 -17.52 -2.78
CA ASP A 114 -1.16 -17.19 -2.26
C ASP A 114 -1.22 -16.99 -0.75
N TYR A 115 -0.37 -17.71 -0.04
CA TYR A 115 -0.33 -17.67 1.42
C TYR A 115 0.01 -16.28 1.96
N SER A 116 0.84 -15.51 1.25
CA SER A 116 1.19 -14.15 1.68
C SER A 116 -0.04 -13.23 1.68
N TYR A 117 -0.96 -13.41 0.73
CA TYR A 117 -2.20 -12.67 0.73
C TYR A 117 -3.09 -13.05 1.93
N SER A 118 -3.31 -14.33 2.16
CA SER A 118 -4.18 -14.78 3.24
C SER A 118 -3.61 -14.45 4.62
N ASN A 119 -2.29 -14.28 4.72
CA ASN A 119 -1.61 -13.85 5.94
C ASN A 119 -1.52 -12.33 6.08
N SER A 120 -2.16 -11.57 5.22
CA SER A 120 -2.13 -10.10 5.24
C SER A 120 -0.72 -9.52 5.07
N LYS A 121 0.15 -10.20 4.30
CA LYS A 121 1.50 -9.74 3.99
C LYS A 121 1.66 -9.26 2.56
N ALA A 122 0.66 -9.51 1.71
CA ALA A 122 0.66 -9.05 0.33
C ALA A 122 -0.73 -8.60 -0.06
N ILE A 123 -0.79 -7.67 -1.01
CA ILE A 123 -2.04 -7.17 -1.58
C ILE A 123 -2.45 -8.10 -2.72
N LEU A 124 -3.69 -8.58 -2.71
CA LEU A 124 -4.23 -9.29 -3.87
C LEU A 124 -4.68 -8.28 -4.91
N VAL A 125 -4.23 -8.43 -6.14
CA VAL A 125 -4.68 -7.61 -7.27
C VAL A 125 -5.51 -8.49 -8.18
N THR A 126 -6.75 -8.10 -8.43
CA THR A 126 -7.68 -8.93 -9.20
C THR A 126 -8.58 -8.06 -10.07
N SER A 127 -9.17 -8.68 -11.10
CA SER A 127 -10.16 -8.03 -11.95
C SER A 127 -11.58 -8.40 -11.51
N ILE A 128 -12.51 -7.58 -11.94
CA ILE A 128 -13.95 -7.84 -11.71
C ILE A 128 -14.40 -9.10 -12.45
#